data_59d4beb3a47036a535fb87776c17969a
#
_entry.id   59d4beb3a47036a535fb87776c17969a
#
_cell.length_a   1.000
_cell.length_b   1.000
_cell.length_c   1.000
_cell.angle_alpha   90.00
_cell.angle_beta   90.00
_cell.angle_gamma   90.00
#
_symmetry.space_group_name_H-M   'P 1'
#
loop_
_entity.id
_entity.type
_entity.pdbx_description
1 polymer ?
#
loop_
_entity_poly.entity_id
_entity_poly.type
_entity_poly.pdbx_seq_one_letter_code
_entity_poly.pdbx_strand_id
1 'polypeptide(L)'
;GNTKLADIYSDDLMEIRIPFLSGETELIPVGSTAVLTLVDSGEQIEGTVKAVANREENLSGGRLVKYVTITVNNPGGLTTTTAASAQIGEFVGSEEGTFKASTDTTMNADLAVNVEVEELLVHEGDYVTKETPIFRMTSRTAEKLMRNYKDALDKAQESVESAQSKLESTQDN
;
A
#
# COMPACT_ATOMS: atom_id res chain seq x y z
N GLY A 1 6.86 -8.01 17.51
CA GLY A 1 7.33 -7.25 16.35
C GLY A 1 6.41 -7.46 15.17
N ASN A 2 6.21 -6.42 14.40
CA ASN A 2 5.34 -6.42 13.24
C ASN A 2 5.95 -7.33 12.13
N THR A 3 5.39 -8.49 11.92
CA THR A 3 5.87 -9.45 10.92
C THR A 3 5.02 -9.31 9.66
N LYS A 4 5.67 -9.05 8.53
CA LYS A 4 5.02 -9.05 7.23
C LYS A 4 4.61 -10.47 6.87
N LEU A 5 3.33 -10.67 6.57
CA LEU A 5 2.77 -11.96 6.17
C LEU A 5 2.62 -12.06 4.65
N ALA A 6 2.08 -11.04 4.01
CA ALA A 6 1.82 -11.02 2.57
C ALA A 6 1.67 -9.60 2.06
N ASP A 7 1.82 -9.44 0.75
CA ASP A 7 1.36 -8.27 0.01
C ASP A 7 0.10 -8.66 -0.77
N ILE A 8 -0.91 -7.80 -0.72
CA ILE A 8 -2.13 -7.95 -1.49
C ILE A 8 -2.10 -6.93 -2.62
N TYR A 9 -2.20 -7.39 -3.84
CA TYR A 9 -2.20 -6.58 -5.05
C TYR A 9 -3.60 -6.54 -5.65
N SER A 10 -3.96 -5.40 -6.21
CA SER A 10 -5.18 -5.26 -7.00
C SER A 10 -4.79 -5.12 -8.48
N ASP A 11 -5.34 -6.00 -9.31
CA ASP A 11 -5.18 -5.88 -10.77
C ASP A 11 -6.04 -4.75 -11.36
N ASP A 12 -7.01 -4.26 -10.59
CA ASP A 12 -7.87 -3.14 -10.99
C ASP A 12 -7.13 -1.81 -10.97
N LEU A 13 -6.09 -1.70 -10.15
CA LEU A 13 -5.25 -0.52 -10.04
C LEU A 13 -3.80 -0.85 -10.41
N MET A 14 -3.35 -0.24 -11.48
CA MET A 14 -1.96 -0.35 -11.91
C MET A 14 -1.21 0.94 -11.61
N GLU A 15 0.08 0.86 -11.43
CA GLU A 15 0.93 2.03 -11.30
C GLU A 15 2.12 1.97 -12.25
N ILE A 16 2.57 3.16 -12.67
CA ILE A 16 3.73 3.34 -13.52
C ILE A 16 4.63 4.43 -12.93
N ARG A 17 5.93 4.26 -13.02
CA ARG A 17 6.91 5.25 -12.59
C ARG A 17 7.60 5.85 -13.81
N ILE A 18 7.47 7.15 -13.98
CA ILE A 18 8.01 7.90 -15.11
C ILE A 18 8.96 8.98 -14.56
N PRO A 19 10.18 9.11 -15.11
CA PRO A 19 11.09 10.18 -14.74
C PRO A 19 10.70 11.51 -15.43
N PHE A 20 10.62 12.57 -14.66
CA PHE A 20 10.46 13.95 -15.12
C PHE A 20 11.69 14.77 -14.70
N LEU A 21 11.99 15.85 -15.40
CA LEU A 21 13.07 16.74 -15.00
C LEU A 21 12.84 17.25 -13.58
N SER A 22 13.90 17.26 -12.78
CA SER A 22 13.80 17.53 -11.34
C SER A 22 13.12 18.87 -11.03
N GLY A 23 13.45 19.92 -11.78
CA GLY A 23 12.82 21.23 -11.61
C GLY A 23 11.33 21.28 -12.00
N GLU A 24 10.90 20.43 -12.94
CA GLU A 24 9.49 20.34 -13.35
C GLU A 24 8.64 19.65 -12.28
N THR A 25 9.22 18.68 -11.57
CA THR A 25 8.49 17.92 -10.55
C THR A 25 8.02 18.75 -9.37
N GLU A 26 8.64 19.89 -9.11
CA GLU A 26 8.21 20.85 -8.09
C GLU A 26 6.88 21.52 -8.44
N LEU A 27 6.54 21.55 -9.73
CA LEU A 27 5.31 22.11 -10.28
C LEU A 27 4.24 21.05 -10.53
N ILE A 28 4.49 19.80 -10.18
CA ILE A 28 3.55 18.67 -10.34
C ILE A 28 2.95 18.31 -8.96
N PRO A 29 1.74 18.77 -8.65
CA PRO A 29 1.07 18.39 -7.41
C PRO A 29 0.64 16.93 -7.42
N VAL A 30 0.71 16.27 -6.26
CA VAL A 30 0.03 14.98 -6.06
C VAL A 30 -1.48 15.16 -6.28
N GLY A 31 -2.10 14.22 -6.98
CA GLY A 31 -3.49 14.30 -7.40
C GLY A 31 -3.71 14.90 -8.79
N SER A 32 -2.66 15.41 -9.45
CA SER A 32 -2.76 15.90 -10.83
C SER A 32 -3.13 14.79 -11.80
N THR A 33 -3.88 15.14 -12.84
CA THR A 33 -4.17 14.24 -13.95
C THR A 33 -2.94 14.08 -14.83
N ALA A 34 -2.63 12.84 -15.16
CA ALA A 34 -1.61 12.47 -16.12
C ALA A 34 -2.24 11.79 -17.34
N VAL A 35 -1.75 12.10 -18.53
CA VAL A 35 -2.11 11.39 -19.76
C VAL A 35 -0.98 10.42 -20.08
N LEU A 36 -1.30 9.14 -20.13
CA LEU A 36 -0.37 8.07 -20.49
C LEU A 36 -0.65 7.63 -21.92
N THR A 37 0.40 7.54 -22.74
CA THR A 37 0.29 7.03 -24.09
C THR A 37 0.99 5.68 -24.17
N LEU A 38 0.24 4.62 -24.45
CA LEU A 38 0.75 3.27 -24.59
C LEU A 38 1.68 3.19 -25.82
N VAL A 39 2.87 2.63 -25.65
CA VAL A 39 3.90 2.59 -26.69
C VAL A 39 3.47 1.77 -27.88
N ASP A 40 2.88 0.61 -27.65
CA ASP A 40 2.54 -0.35 -28.70
C ASP A 40 1.32 0.06 -29.54
N SER A 41 0.29 0.63 -28.88
CA SER A 41 -0.98 0.96 -29.54
C SER A 41 -1.17 2.45 -29.84
N GLY A 42 -0.44 3.33 -29.13
CA GLY A 42 -0.68 4.77 -29.16
C GLY A 42 -1.95 5.19 -28.44
N GLU A 43 -2.63 4.27 -27.78
CA GLU A 43 -3.82 4.56 -26.99
C GLU A 43 -3.47 5.46 -25.82
N GLN A 44 -4.35 6.42 -25.52
CA GLN A 44 -4.22 7.31 -24.39
C GLN A 44 -5.15 6.89 -23.26
N ILE A 45 -4.60 6.83 -22.06
CA ILE A 45 -5.35 6.56 -20.82
C ILE A 45 -5.04 7.63 -19.79
N GLU A 46 -6.02 7.95 -18.97
CA GLU A 46 -5.83 8.90 -17.88
C GLU A 46 -5.38 8.21 -16.59
N GLY A 47 -4.47 8.85 -15.89
CA GLY A 47 -3.99 8.45 -14.60
C GLY A 47 -3.94 9.61 -13.62
N THR A 48 -3.62 9.31 -12.37
CA THR A 48 -3.50 10.29 -11.29
C THR A 48 -2.12 10.21 -10.66
N VAL A 49 -1.48 11.34 -10.46
CA VAL A 49 -0.20 11.41 -9.76
C VAL A 49 -0.40 11.01 -8.30
N LYS A 50 0.22 9.89 -7.92
CA LYS A 50 0.18 9.34 -6.56
C LYS A 50 1.28 9.90 -5.68
N ALA A 51 2.49 10.02 -6.23
CA ALA A 51 3.66 10.46 -5.49
C ALA A 51 4.75 11.00 -6.43
N VAL A 52 5.57 11.88 -5.89
CA VAL A 52 6.81 12.36 -6.51
C VAL A 52 7.96 11.94 -5.60
N ALA A 53 8.96 11.25 -6.16
CA ALA A 53 10.13 10.83 -5.39
C ALA A 53 10.93 12.04 -4.90
N ASN A 54 11.39 11.99 -3.64
CA ASN A 54 12.24 13.06 -3.09
C ASN A 54 13.68 13.00 -3.63
N ARG A 55 14.13 11.81 -4.05
CA ARG A 55 15.49 11.59 -4.52
C ARG A 55 15.62 11.93 -5.99
N GLU A 56 16.67 12.70 -6.31
CA GLU A 56 17.09 12.93 -7.68
C GLU A 56 17.95 11.78 -8.18
N GLU A 57 17.78 11.44 -9.45
CA GLU A 57 18.55 10.44 -10.15
C GLU A 57 19.11 11.02 -11.44
N ASN A 58 20.28 10.55 -11.87
CA ASN A 58 20.88 10.93 -13.14
C ASN A 58 20.46 9.93 -14.22
N LEU A 59 19.80 10.42 -15.25
CA LEU A 59 19.61 9.68 -16.48
C LEU A 59 20.81 9.85 -17.43
N SER A 60 20.87 8.99 -18.45
CA SER A 60 21.84 9.09 -19.52
C SER A 60 21.84 10.50 -20.14
N GLY A 61 23.03 11.07 -20.33
CA GLY A 61 23.17 12.44 -20.82
C GLY A 61 23.15 13.53 -19.74
N GLY A 62 23.24 13.15 -18.47
CA GLY A 62 23.40 14.11 -17.35
C GLY A 62 22.11 14.82 -16.94
N ARG A 63 20.95 14.31 -17.34
CA ARG A 63 19.66 14.86 -16.93
C ARG A 63 19.33 14.46 -15.50
N LEU A 64 19.08 15.44 -14.65
CA LEU A 64 18.59 15.23 -13.28
C LEU A 64 17.07 15.09 -13.30
N VAL A 65 16.60 13.95 -12.79
CA VAL A 65 15.18 13.62 -12.78
C VAL A 65 14.73 13.16 -11.39
N LYS A 66 13.42 13.27 -11.15
CA LYS A 66 12.72 12.58 -10.08
C LYS A 66 11.63 11.70 -10.68
N TYR A 67 11.43 10.54 -10.09
CA TYR A 67 10.38 9.63 -10.55
C TYR A 67 9.02 10.05 -10.00
N VAL A 68 8.06 10.18 -10.90
CA VAL A 68 6.64 10.39 -10.58
C VAL A 68 5.93 9.06 -10.67
N THR A 69 5.22 8.68 -9.62
CA THR A 69 4.36 7.50 -9.61
C THR A 69 2.94 7.91 -9.98
N ILE A 70 2.42 7.30 -11.02
CA ILE A 70 1.08 7.55 -11.57
C ILE A 70 0.27 6.28 -11.40
N THR A 71 -0.95 6.39 -10.86
CA THR A 71 -1.90 5.28 -10.76
C THR A 71 -2.94 5.39 -11.87
N VAL A 72 -3.35 4.23 -12.37
CA VAL A 72 -4.34 4.11 -13.43
C VAL A 72 -5.31 3.00 -13.07
N ASN A 73 -6.61 3.25 -13.24
CA ASN A 73 -7.59 2.17 -13.26
C ASN A 73 -7.34 1.31 -14.50
N ASN A 74 -7.15 0.00 -14.30
CA ASN A 74 -6.92 -0.91 -15.42
C ASN A 74 -8.21 -1.07 -16.23
N PRO A 75 -8.25 -0.60 -17.48
CA PRO A 75 -9.44 -0.75 -18.31
C PRO A 75 -9.66 -2.19 -18.80
N GLY A 76 -8.75 -3.10 -18.42
CA GLY A 76 -8.59 -4.44 -18.94
C GLY A 76 -7.53 -4.50 -20.04
N GLY A 77 -6.46 -5.23 -19.80
CA GLY A 77 -5.38 -5.42 -20.77
C GLY A 77 -4.06 -4.75 -20.45
N LEU A 78 -3.96 -3.89 -19.44
CA LEU A 78 -2.67 -3.44 -18.94
C LEU A 78 -1.97 -4.58 -18.19
N THR A 79 -0.74 -4.86 -18.60
CA THR A 79 0.10 -5.89 -17.99
C THR A 79 1.43 -5.30 -17.52
N THR A 80 2.22 -6.06 -16.80
CA THR A 80 3.55 -5.65 -16.33
C THR A 80 4.58 -5.47 -17.45
N THR A 81 4.26 -5.87 -18.68
CA THR A 81 5.08 -5.66 -19.88
C THR A 81 4.60 -4.48 -20.71
N THR A 82 3.43 -3.92 -20.40
CA THR A 82 2.91 -2.75 -21.11
C THR A 82 3.75 -1.52 -20.75
N ALA A 83 4.27 -0.84 -21.77
CA ALA A 83 5.04 0.38 -21.61
C ALA A 83 4.23 1.61 -22.05
N ALA A 84 4.46 2.74 -21.37
CA ALA A 84 3.84 4.01 -21.70
C ALA A 84 4.77 5.19 -21.45
N SER A 85 4.57 6.26 -22.22
CA SER A 85 5.05 7.60 -21.90
C SER A 85 3.99 8.37 -21.11
N ALA A 86 4.39 9.43 -20.42
CA ALA A 86 3.47 10.24 -19.63
C ALA A 86 3.62 11.73 -19.94
N GLN A 87 2.49 12.44 -19.87
CA GLN A 87 2.43 13.90 -19.89
C GLN A 87 1.56 14.37 -18.72
N ILE A 88 2.05 15.37 -17.97
CA ILE A 88 1.33 15.99 -16.85
C ILE A 88 1.31 17.50 -17.10
N GLY A 89 0.14 18.02 -17.49
CA GLY A 89 0.04 19.39 -17.97
C GLY A 89 0.92 19.61 -19.21
N GLU A 90 1.87 20.53 -19.12
CA GLU A 90 2.85 20.83 -20.16
C GLU A 90 4.15 19.99 -20.06
N PHE A 91 4.34 19.27 -18.96
CA PHE A 91 5.55 18.50 -18.70
C PHE A 91 5.46 17.10 -19.30
N VAL A 92 6.51 16.70 -19.99
CA VAL A 92 6.62 15.39 -20.66
C VAL A 92 7.67 14.55 -19.94
N GLY A 93 7.33 13.29 -19.68
CA GLY A 93 8.26 12.34 -19.10
C GLY A 93 9.52 12.18 -19.93
N SER A 94 10.67 12.08 -19.27
CA SER A 94 11.98 11.99 -19.92
C SER A 94 12.24 10.63 -20.57
N GLU A 95 11.60 9.57 -20.06
CA GLU A 95 11.66 8.20 -20.55
C GLU A 95 10.31 7.51 -20.34
N GLU A 96 10.12 6.40 -21.04
CA GLU A 96 8.98 5.52 -20.87
C GLU A 96 9.14 4.68 -19.58
N GLY A 97 8.02 4.20 -19.05
CA GLY A 97 8.00 3.25 -17.95
C GLY A 97 7.13 2.04 -18.29
N THR A 98 7.16 1.04 -17.42
CA THR A 98 6.28 -0.13 -17.48
C THR A 98 5.35 -0.15 -16.28
N PHE A 99 4.16 -0.70 -16.49
CA PHE A 99 3.17 -0.84 -15.43
C PHE A 99 3.54 -1.97 -14.46
N LYS A 100 3.09 -1.84 -13.24
CA LYS A 100 3.08 -2.90 -12.25
C LYS A 100 1.74 -2.85 -11.50
N ALA A 101 1.31 -3.98 -10.94
CA ALA A 101 0.15 -4.00 -10.06
C ALA A 101 0.41 -3.08 -8.87
N SER A 102 -0.56 -2.25 -8.54
CA SER A 102 -0.47 -1.42 -7.34
C SER A 102 -0.59 -2.30 -6.11
N THR A 103 0.32 -2.15 -5.16
CA THR A 103 0.20 -2.82 -3.87
C THR A 103 -0.94 -2.15 -3.10
N ASP A 104 -2.03 -2.88 -2.93
CA ASP A 104 -3.21 -2.39 -2.27
C ASP A 104 -2.98 -2.32 -0.76
N THR A 105 -2.40 -3.38 -0.22
CA THR A 105 -2.12 -3.48 1.21
C THR A 105 -1.00 -4.48 1.49
N THR A 106 -0.21 -4.19 2.50
CA THR A 106 0.70 -5.16 3.10
C THR A 106 0.03 -5.71 4.36
N MET A 107 -0.23 -7.01 4.37
CA MET A 107 -0.77 -7.68 5.55
C MET A 107 0.36 -7.90 6.55
N ASN A 108 0.24 -7.26 7.69
CA ASN A 108 1.15 -7.44 8.81
C ASN A 108 0.41 -8.07 9.98
N ALA A 109 1.12 -8.93 10.73
CA ALA A 109 0.63 -9.43 12.00
C ALA A 109 1.47 -8.87 13.14
N ASP A 110 0.83 -8.08 14.00
CA ASP A 110 1.38 -7.70 15.30
C ASP A 110 0.62 -8.46 16.39
N LEU A 111 0.98 -9.72 16.54
CA LEU A 111 0.35 -10.63 17.49
C LEU A 111 1.17 -10.69 18.77
N ALA A 112 0.46 -10.71 19.90
CA ALA A 112 1.05 -10.76 21.23
C ALA A 112 1.81 -12.06 21.54
N VAL A 113 1.70 -13.07 20.66
CA VAL A 113 2.37 -14.37 20.78
C VAL A 113 2.90 -14.82 19.43
N ASN A 114 3.91 -15.69 19.45
CA ASN A 114 4.33 -16.38 18.26
C ASN A 114 3.21 -17.32 17.78
N VAL A 115 2.83 -17.21 16.52
CA VAL A 115 1.78 -18.01 15.91
C VAL A 115 2.40 -19.22 15.21
N GLU A 116 1.93 -20.41 15.57
CA GLU A 116 2.21 -21.62 14.81
C GLU A 116 1.10 -21.82 13.78
N VAL A 117 1.48 -21.75 12.50
CA VAL A 117 0.56 -21.99 11.38
C VAL A 117 0.46 -23.51 11.18
N GLU A 118 -0.75 -24.03 11.23
CA GLU A 118 -1.05 -25.43 10.95
C GLU A 118 -1.17 -25.67 9.44
N GLU A 119 -1.83 -24.76 8.76
CA GLU A 119 -2.10 -24.86 7.33
C GLU A 119 -2.16 -23.47 6.69
N LEU A 120 -1.58 -23.32 5.52
CA LEU A 120 -1.76 -22.17 4.66
C LEU A 120 -2.91 -22.46 3.69
N LEU A 121 -3.91 -21.59 3.68
CA LEU A 121 -5.16 -21.79 2.93
C LEU A 121 -5.17 -21.07 1.58
N VAL A 122 -4.16 -20.26 1.31
CA VAL A 122 -3.99 -19.50 0.07
C VAL A 122 -2.59 -19.71 -0.49
N HIS A 123 -2.45 -19.54 -1.80
CA HIS A 123 -1.18 -19.62 -2.52
C HIS A 123 -0.87 -18.28 -3.18
N GLU A 124 0.35 -18.14 -3.64
CA GLU A 124 0.74 -16.98 -4.42
C GLU A 124 -0.09 -16.92 -5.71
N GLY A 125 -0.70 -15.75 -5.95
CA GLY A 125 -1.58 -15.53 -7.11
C GLY A 125 -3.06 -15.81 -6.88
N ASP A 126 -3.44 -16.30 -5.69
CA ASP A 126 -4.86 -16.50 -5.37
C ASP A 126 -5.57 -15.15 -5.18
N TYR A 127 -6.80 -15.08 -5.70
CA TYR A 127 -7.68 -13.95 -5.46
C TYR A 127 -8.24 -14.01 -4.04
N VAL A 128 -8.06 -12.94 -3.27
CA VAL A 128 -8.50 -12.87 -1.88
C VAL A 128 -9.43 -11.69 -1.63
N THR A 129 -10.37 -11.86 -0.72
CA THR A 129 -11.27 -10.81 -0.20
C THR A 129 -11.03 -10.62 1.29
N LYS A 130 -11.70 -9.63 1.90
CA LYS A 130 -11.60 -9.38 3.35
C LYS A 130 -12.00 -10.58 4.21
N GLU A 131 -12.84 -11.45 3.68
CA GLU A 131 -13.37 -12.65 4.37
C GLU A 131 -12.62 -13.93 4.02
N THR A 132 -11.65 -13.87 3.10
CA THR A 132 -10.88 -15.05 2.70
C THR A 132 -9.96 -15.48 3.85
N PRO A 133 -10.11 -16.71 4.37
CA PRO A 133 -9.20 -17.23 5.37
C PRO A 133 -7.83 -17.49 4.75
N ILE A 134 -6.78 -16.92 5.32
CA ILE A 134 -5.41 -16.98 4.78
C ILE A 134 -4.65 -18.19 5.33
N PHE A 135 -4.79 -18.43 6.62
CA PHE A 135 -4.14 -19.57 7.26
C PHE A 135 -4.97 -20.09 8.43
N ARG A 136 -4.70 -21.33 8.83
CA ARG A 136 -5.19 -21.92 10.07
C ARG A 136 -4.06 -21.99 11.07
N MET A 137 -4.31 -21.53 12.28
CA MET A 137 -3.36 -21.66 13.38
C MET A 137 -3.68 -22.89 14.24
N THR A 138 -2.68 -23.42 14.95
CA THR A 138 -2.89 -24.51 15.89
C THR A 138 -3.83 -24.08 17.03
N SER A 139 -4.64 -25.01 17.54
CA SER A 139 -5.54 -24.76 18.68
C SER A 139 -4.81 -24.19 19.89
N ARG A 140 -3.59 -24.67 20.15
CA ARG A 140 -2.74 -24.18 21.24
C ARG A 140 -2.37 -22.69 21.08
N THR A 141 -2.07 -22.29 19.86
CA THR A 141 -1.78 -20.87 19.56
C THR A 141 -3.02 -20.02 19.69
N ALA A 142 -4.17 -20.48 19.20
CA ALA A 142 -5.44 -19.79 19.31
C ALA A 142 -5.84 -19.58 20.79
N GLU A 143 -5.69 -20.60 21.64
CA GLU A 143 -5.96 -20.48 23.08
C GLU A 143 -5.03 -19.51 23.79
N LYS A 144 -3.75 -19.48 23.45
CA LYS A 144 -2.80 -18.50 24.02
C LYS A 144 -3.17 -17.08 23.61
N LEU A 145 -3.53 -16.88 22.36
CA LEU A 145 -3.92 -15.58 21.82
C LEU A 145 -5.18 -15.07 22.54
N MET A 146 -6.19 -15.92 22.67
CA MET A 146 -7.43 -15.59 23.34
C MET A 146 -7.20 -15.24 24.82
N ARG A 147 -6.34 -15.97 25.53
CA ARG A 147 -5.98 -15.65 26.92
C ARG A 147 -5.32 -14.29 27.02
N ASN A 148 -4.34 -13.99 26.18
CA ASN A 148 -3.65 -12.72 26.23
C ASN A 148 -4.59 -11.53 25.95
N TYR A 149 -5.51 -11.67 25.00
CA TYR A 149 -6.49 -10.61 24.73
C TYR A 149 -7.49 -10.46 25.89
N LYS A 150 -7.91 -11.56 26.52
CA LYS A 150 -8.76 -11.49 27.70
C LYS A 150 -8.07 -10.79 28.86
N ASP A 151 -6.82 -11.17 29.16
CA ASP A 151 -6.04 -10.55 30.24
C ASP A 151 -5.81 -9.05 29.97
N ALA A 152 -5.60 -8.66 28.72
CA ALA A 152 -5.47 -7.25 28.33
C ALA A 152 -6.80 -6.48 28.49
N LEU A 153 -7.93 -7.11 28.16
CA LEU A 153 -9.26 -6.54 28.34
C LEU A 153 -9.57 -6.34 29.82
N ASP A 154 -9.34 -7.36 30.66
CA ASP A 154 -9.57 -7.32 32.09
C ASP A 154 -8.74 -6.19 32.73
N LYS A 155 -7.46 -6.06 32.39
CA LYS A 155 -6.60 -4.95 32.84
C LYS A 155 -7.10 -3.58 32.39
N ALA A 156 -7.61 -3.47 31.17
CA ALA A 156 -8.16 -2.22 30.66
C ALA A 156 -9.43 -1.83 31.42
N GLN A 157 -10.30 -2.80 31.75
CA GLN A 157 -11.50 -2.59 32.55
C GLN A 157 -11.16 -2.14 33.97
N GLU A 158 -10.23 -2.81 34.67
CA GLU A 158 -9.74 -2.41 35.96
C GLU A 158 -9.18 -0.98 35.97
N SER A 159 -8.48 -0.60 34.92
CA SER A 159 -7.94 0.76 34.75
C SER A 159 -9.05 1.80 34.61
N VAL A 160 -10.11 1.48 33.88
CA VAL A 160 -11.27 2.35 33.71
C VAL A 160 -12.02 2.51 35.01
N GLU A 161 -12.29 1.42 35.74
CA GLU A 161 -12.95 1.44 37.05
C GLU A 161 -12.16 2.25 38.07
N SER A 162 -10.82 2.08 38.08
CA SER A 162 -9.95 2.86 38.98
C SER A 162 -9.97 4.36 38.62
N ALA A 163 -10.02 4.71 37.33
CA ALA A 163 -10.12 6.10 36.91
C ALA A 163 -11.48 6.72 37.26
N GLN A 164 -12.56 5.97 37.09
CA GLN A 164 -13.90 6.39 37.48
C GLN A 164 -14.03 6.64 39.01
N SER A 165 -13.54 5.71 39.83
CA SER A 165 -13.54 5.87 41.29
C SER A 165 -12.74 7.09 41.74
N LYS A 166 -11.62 7.38 41.09
CA LYS A 166 -10.84 8.61 41.35
C LYS A 166 -11.59 9.87 40.95
N LEU A 167 -12.32 9.85 39.86
CA LEU A 167 -13.12 10.99 39.42
C LEU A 167 -14.26 11.28 40.40
N GLU A 168 -14.99 10.26 40.81
CA GLU A 168 -16.06 10.38 41.81
C GLU A 168 -15.55 10.95 43.12
N SER A 169 -14.42 10.43 43.65
CA SER A 169 -13.82 10.93 44.89
C SER A 169 -13.31 12.38 44.78
N THR A 170 -13.08 12.89 43.58
CA THR A 170 -12.64 14.28 43.36
C THR A 170 -13.81 15.24 43.22
N GLN A 171 -15.00 14.74 42.87
CA GLN A 171 -16.23 15.56 42.76
C GLN A 171 -16.93 15.76 44.10
N ASP A 172 -16.68 14.88 45.10
CA ASP A 172 -17.28 14.96 46.43
C ASP A 172 -16.48 15.81 47.44
N ASN A 173 -15.44 16.52 47.00
CA ASN A 173 -14.62 17.43 47.80
C ASN A 173 -14.77 18.87 47.31
#